data_da33d8e940cf2f9a133da13a99413416
#
_entry.id   da33d8e940cf2f9a133da13a99413416
#
_cell.length_a   1.000
_cell.length_b   1.000
_cell.length_c   1.000
_cell.angle_alpha   90.00
_cell.angle_beta   90.00
_cell.angle_gamma   90.00
#
_symmetry.space_group_name_H-M   'P 1'
#
loop_
_entity.id
_entity.type
_entity.pdbx_description
1 polymer ?
#
loop_
_entity_poly.entity_id
_entity_poly.type
_entity_poly.pdbx_seq_one_letter_code
_entity_poly.pdbx_strand_id
1 'polypeptide(L)' 'MDPNNIELSNLTKSFEYAKFSNQINNIDDIDAIRTLAKCYFKLYLKQQEIVSEWVIPQS' A
#
# COMPACT_ATOMS: atom_id res chain seq x y z
N MET A 1 -11.95 -2.54 8.44
CA MET A 1 -11.09 -1.41 8.01
C MET A 1 -11.64 -0.80 6.72
N ASP A 2 -11.85 0.48 6.73
CA ASP A 2 -12.38 1.19 5.57
C ASP A 2 -11.26 2.09 5.02
N PRO A 3 -10.84 1.89 3.76
CA PRO A 3 -9.80 2.73 3.18
C PRO A 3 -10.19 4.22 3.13
N ASN A 4 -11.46 4.53 3.14
CA ASN A 4 -11.91 5.92 3.14
C ASN A 4 -11.61 6.64 4.45
N ASN A 5 -11.28 5.90 5.51
CA ASN A 5 -10.90 6.48 6.81
C ASN A 5 -9.41 6.81 6.89
N ILE A 6 -8.65 6.43 5.87
CA ILE A 6 -7.23 6.74 5.79
C ILE A 6 -7.06 7.95 4.90
N GLU A 7 -6.59 9.05 5.49
CA GLU A 7 -6.39 10.28 4.74
C GLU A 7 -4.95 10.42 4.26
N LEU A 8 -4.80 10.79 2.99
CA LEU A 8 -3.52 11.07 2.39
C LEU A 8 -3.40 12.57 2.17
N SER A 9 -2.48 13.20 2.89
CA SER A 9 -2.28 14.64 2.78
C SER A 9 -1.48 15.05 1.55
N ASN A 10 -0.76 14.13 0.94
CA ASN A 10 0.03 14.38 -0.26
C ASN A 10 -0.83 14.17 -1.49
N LEU A 11 -0.94 15.22 -2.32
CA LEU A 11 -1.80 15.17 -3.51
C LEU A 11 -1.39 14.09 -4.49
N THR A 12 -0.07 13.92 -4.72
CA THR A 12 0.45 12.89 -5.61
C THR A 12 0.05 11.50 -5.12
N LYS A 13 0.14 11.27 -3.81
CA LYS A 13 -0.24 9.98 -3.21
C LYS A 13 -1.74 9.74 -3.33
N SER A 14 -2.55 10.78 -3.16
CA SER A 14 -3.99 10.69 -3.36
C SER A 14 -4.35 10.32 -4.79
N PHE A 15 -3.66 10.88 -5.77
CA PHE A 15 -3.84 10.54 -7.17
C PHE A 15 -3.45 9.09 -7.45
N GLU A 16 -2.33 8.64 -6.90
CA GLU A 16 -1.88 7.27 -7.08
C GLU A 16 -2.89 6.28 -6.48
N TYR A 17 -3.43 6.61 -5.32
CA TYR A 17 -4.44 5.77 -4.69
C TYR A 17 -5.71 5.71 -5.55
N ALA A 18 -6.19 6.85 -6.05
CA ALA A 18 -7.39 6.88 -6.88
C ALA A 18 -7.21 6.05 -8.14
N LYS A 19 -6.05 6.15 -8.79
CA LYS A 19 -5.71 5.37 -9.97
C LYS A 19 -5.69 3.88 -9.67
N PHE A 20 -5.03 3.49 -8.59
CA PHE A 20 -4.97 2.09 -8.16
C PHE A 20 -6.36 1.55 -7.82
N SER A 21 -7.14 2.34 -7.09
CA SER A 21 -8.50 1.95 -6.71
C SER A 21 -9.36 1.67 -7.94
N ASN A 22 -9.24 2.52 -8.97
CA ASN A 22 -9.95 2.32 -10.22
C ASN A 22 -9.49 1.04 -10.94
N GLN A 23 -8.19 0.76 -10.94
CA GLN A 23 -7.65 -0.45 -11.53
C GLN A 23 -8.17 -1.70 -10.82
N ILE A 24 -8.18 -1.68 -9.50
CA ILE A 24 -8.68 -2.81 -8.70
C ILE A 24 -10.15 -3.08 -8.97
N ASN A 25 -10.94 -2.03 -9.10
CA ASN A 25 -12.37 -2.17 -9.36
C ASN A 25 -12.67 -2.83 -10.69
N ASN A 26 -11.71 -2.82 -11.61
CA ASN A 26 -11.86 -3.43 -12.94
C ASN A 26 -11.30 -4.86 -13.04
N ILE A 27 -10.77 -5.39 -11.93
CA ILE A 27 -10.21 -6.74 -11.90
C ILE A 27 -11.30 -7.71 -11.42
N ASP A 28 -11.66 -8.67 -12.27
CA ASP A 28 -12.66 -9.68 -11.93
C ASP A 28 -12.04 -10.97 -11.40
N ASP A 29 -10.73 -11.17 -11.63
CA ASP A 29 -10.03 -12.35 -11.20
C ASP A 29 -9.64 -12.26 -9.73
N ILE A 30 -10.27 -13.09 -8.89
CA ILE A 30 -10.02 -13.07 -7.45
C ILE A 30 -8.60 -13.49 -7.10
N ASP A 31 -8.01 -14.42 -7.86
CA ASP A 31 -6.64 -14.85 -7.60
C ASP A 31 -5.63 -13.75 -7.90
N ALA A 32 -5.90 -12.96 -8.93
CA ALA A 32 -5.07 -11.80 -9.24
C ALA A 32 -5.13 -10.77 -8.10
N ILE A 33 -6.31 -10.53 -7.56
CA ILE A 33 -6.50 -9.61 -6.44
C ILE A 33 -5.76 -10.12 -5.20
N ARG A 34 -5.85 -11.40 -4.91
CA ARG A 34 -5.15 -12.01 -3.78
C ARG A 34 -3.65 -11.88 -3.92
N THR A 35 -3.11 -12.17 -5.09
CA THR A 35 -1.68 -12.02 -5.37
C THR A 35 -1.25 -10.58 -5.19
N LEU A 36 -2.03 -9.65 -5.71
CA LEU A 36 -1.73 -8.23 -5.61
C LEU A 36 -1.72 -7.78 -4.15
N ALA A 37 -2.70 -8.22 -3.37
CA ALA A 37 -2.76 -7.90 -1.95
C ALA A 37 -1.54 -8.41 -1.19
N LYS A 38 -1.11 -9.64 -1.50
CA LYS A 38 0.09 -10.23 -0.88
C LYS A 38 1.34 -9.44 -1.25
N CYS A 39 1.45 -9.03 -2.51
CA CYS A 39 2.57 -8.21 -2.97
C CYS A 39 2.64 -6.89 -2.23
N TYR A 40 1.52 -6.21 -2.11
CA TYR A 40 1.49 -4.92 -1.43
C TYR A 40 1.78 -5.06 0.06
N PHE A 41 1.28 -6.10 0.70
CA PHE A 41 1.60 -6.31 2.10
C PHE A 41 3.08 -6.60 2.30
N LYS A 42 3.67 -7.39 1.40
CA LYS A 42 5.10 -7.69 1.46
C LYS A 42 5.94 -6.43 1.25
N LEU A 43 5.54 -5.58 0.32
CA LEU A 43 6.20 -4.30 0.10
C LEU A 43 6.10 -3.39 1.33
N TYR A 44 4.94 -3.40 1.98
CA TYR A 44 4.74 -2.67 3.22
C TYR A 44 5.71 -3.14 4.31
N LEU A 45 5.83 -4.45 4.48
CA LEU A 45 6.77 -5.00 5.45
C LEU A 45 8.21 -4.66 5.09
N LYS A 46 8.54 -4.71 3.81
CA LYS A 46 9.88 -4.36 3.33
C LYS A 46 10.19 -2.91 3.62
N GLN A 47 9.22 -2.04 3.45
CA GLN A 47 9.38 -0.63 3.78
C GLN A 47 9.66 -0.43 5.27
N GLN A 48 8.97 -1.19 6.12
CA GLN A 48 9.23 -1.14 7.56
C GLN A 48 10.63 -1.60 7.90
N GLU A 49 11.14 -2.63 7.24
CA GLU A 49 12.52 -3.07 7.43
C GLU A 49 13.51 -1.97 7.10
N ILE A 50 13.31 -1.31 5.95
CA ILE A 50 14.18 -0.23 5.50
C ILE A 50 14.17 0.92 6.50
N VAL A 51 12.99 1.32 6.96
CA VAL A 51 12.85 2.39 7.95
C VAL A 51 13.54 2.01 9.25
N SER A 52 13.41 0.76 9.68
CA SER A 52 14.06 0.29 10.91
C SER A 52 15.58 0.32 10.81
N GLU A 53 16.12 0.05 9.62
CA GLU A 53 17.56 0.13 9.38
C GLU A 53 18.05 1.57 9.38
N TRP A 54 17.22 2.50 8.92
CA TRP A 54 17.55 3.93 8.89
C TRP A 54 17.46 4.57 10.26
N VAL A 55 16.51 4.12 11.07
CA VAL A 55 16.37 4.57 12.44
C VAL A 55 17.30 3.71 13.29
N ILE A 56 18.52 4.17 13.48
CA ILE A 56 19.49 3.45 14.30
C ILE A 56 18.97 3.44 15.74
N PRO A 57 18.75 2.24 16.31
CA PRO A 57 18.31 2.18 17.70
C PRO A 57 19.37 2.78 18.60
N GLN A 58 18.97 3.74 19.35
CA GLN A 58 19.84 4.33 20.36
C GLN A 58 19.83 3.38 21.55
N SER A 59 20.82 2.59 21.65
CA SER A 59 20.98 1.67 22.77
C SER A 59 21.69 2.37 23.92
#